data_9b9fcde15b971f7bede2db7e9d113488
#
_entry.id   9b9fcde15b971f7bede2db7e9d113488
#
_cell.length_a   1.000
_cell.length_b   1.000
_cell.length_c   1.000
_cell.angle_alpha   90.00
_cell.angle_beta   90.00
_cell.angle_gamma   90.00
#
_symmetry.space_group_name_H-M   'P 1'
#
loop_
_entity.id
_entity.type
_entity.pdbx_description
1 polymer ?
#
loop_
_entity_poly.entity_id
_entity_poly.type
_entity_poly.pdbx_seq_one_letter_code
_entity_poly.pdbx_strand_id
1 'polypeptide(L)'
;MTQTETRTSHRFLLADGDEGICDMTHRSSARTQKEQVAAILQRCTCDIIEDWLGRVKKSKELNAVTLTDEERTGYLPKLIDDLIVRLREPNTTAEEIEPARSEAAVAHGKMRRSQGYSLGMLVHDSRLLEVALFETLQKNLSALDFSLLLSDVMTIADEVDSQLTQAMGSHTVVQKQVAA
;
A
#
# COMPACT_ATOMS: atom_id res chain seq x y z
N MET A 1 -51.55 -61.41 -5.44
CA MET A 1 -51.78 -60.05 -4.87
C MET A 1 -50.42 -59.42 -4.67
N THR A 2 -49.96 -58.70 -5.67
CA THR A 2 -48.65 -58.06 -5.71
C THR A 2 -48.92 -56.59 -5.95
N GLN A 3 -48.61 -55.77 -4.95
CA GLN A 3 -48.64 -54.29 -5.06
C GLN A 3 -47.29 -53.80 -5.56
N THR A 4 -47.30 -53.06 -6.65
CA THR A 4 -46.16 -52.37 -7.27
C THR A 4 -46.18 -50.97 -6.75
N GLU A 5 -45.18 -50.64 -5.93
CA GLU A 5 -44.93 -49.24 -5.51
C GLU A 5 -44.14 -48.50 -6.59
N THR A 6 -44.74 -47.47 -7.15
CA THR A 6 -44.12 -46.49 -8.06
C THR A 6 -43.38 -45.43 -7.26
N ARG A 7 -42.06 -45.48 -7.34
CA ARG A 7 -41.16 -44.49 -6.72
C ARG A 7 -41.06 -43.25 -7.61
N THR A 8 -41.75 -42.17 -7.24
CA THR A 8 -41.67 -40.88 -7.91
C THR A 8 -40.36 -40.20 -7.51
N SER A 9 -39.42 -40.09 -8.45
CA SER A 9 -38.21 -39.32 -8.30
C SER A 9 -38.52 -37.82 -8.45
N HIS A 10 -38.56 -37.09 -7.36
CA HIS A 10 -38.48 -35.63 -7.40
C HIS A 10 -37.05 -35.18 -7.75
N ARG A 11 -36.88 -34.78 -8.99
CA ARG A 11 -35.68 -34.12 -9.47
C ARG A 11 -35.73 -32.68 -8.99
N PHE A 12 -34.92 -32.36 -7.96
CA PHE A 12 -34.71 -31.02 -7.49
C PHE A 12 -33.86 -30.30 -8.55
N LEU A 13 -34.47 -29.40 -9.31
CA LEU A 13 -33.79 -28.44 -10.16
C LEU A 13 -33.22 -27.38 -9.24
N LEU A 14 -31.92 -27.47 -8.94
CA LEU A 14 -31.17 -26.37 -8.39
C LEU A 14 -31.05 -25.31 -9.49
N ALA A 15 -31.54 -24.11 -9.22
CA ALA A 15 -31.39 -22.95 -10.08
C ALA A 15 -29.97 -22.46 -9.97
N ASP A 16 -29.15 -22.75 -10.99
CA ASP A 16 -27.86 -22.10 -11.24
C ASP A 16 -28.14 -20.65 -11.68
N GLY A 17 -28.16 -19.73 -10.75
CA GLY A 17 -28.44 -18.34 -11.12
C GLY A 17 -27.94 -17.24 -10.18
N ASP A 18 -27.43 -17.58 -8.99
CA ASP A 18 -27.16 -16.53 -7.95
C ASP A 18 -25.69 -16.28 -7.62
N GLU A 19 -24.77 -17.13 -8.07
CA GLU A 19 -23.33 -16.93 -7.75
C GLU A 19 -22.70 -15.77 -8.53
N GLY A 20 -23.16 -15.46 -9.74
CA GLY A 20 -22.59 -14.41 -10.58
C GLY A 20 -22.93 -12.98 -10.13
N ILE A 21 -24.10 -12.77 -9.54
CA ILE A 21 -24.57 -11.43 -9.15
C ILE A 21 -23.87 -10.97 -7.86
N CYS A 22 -23.67 -11.88 -6.92
CA CYS A 22 -23.01 -11.58 -5.65
C CYS A 22 -21.53 -11.21 -5.85
N ASP A 23 -20.81 -11.89 -6.75
CA ASP A 23 -19.41 -11.60 -7.07
C ASP A 23 -19.23 -10.24 -7.78
N MET A 24 -20.11 -9.91 -8.71
CA MET A 24 -20.05 -8.60 -9.41
C MET A 24 -20.34 -7.42 -8.49
N THR A 25 -21.26 -7.55 -7.56
CA THR A 25 -21.58 -6.47 -6.60
C THR A 25 -20.46 -6.28 -5.59
N HIS A 26 -19.82 -7.36 -5.13
CA HIS A 26 -18.70 -7.29 -4.20
C HIS A 26 -17.45 -6.68 -4.86
N ARG A 27 -17.15 -7.04 -6.11
CA ARG A 27 -16.03 -6.44 -6.88
C ARG A 27 -16.26 -4.96 -7.17
N SER A 28 -17.49 -4.56 -7.48
CA SER A 28 -17.82 -3.15 -7.69
C SER A 28 -17.68 -2.33 -6.42
N SER A 29 -18.12 -2.85 -5.28
CA SER A 29 -17.99 -2.20 -3.98
C SER A 29 -16.51 -2.05 -3.57
N ALA A 30 -15.71 -3.11 -3.72
CA ALA A 30 -14.27 -3.08 -3.42
C ALA A 30 -13.52 -2.07 -4.31
N ARG A 31 -13.85 -1.97 -5.59
CA ARG A 31 -13.25 -0.99 -6.50
C ARG A 31 -13.60 0.44 -6.10
N THR A 32 -14.85 0.69 -5.70
CA THR A 32 -15.30 2.01 -5.22
C THR A 32 -14.56 2.38 -3.94
N GLN A 33 -14.37 1.44 -3.01
CA GLN A 33 -13.62 1.64 -1.77
C GLN A 33 -12.15 2.01 -2.03
N LYS A 34 -11.47 1.25 -2.90
CA LYS A 34 -10.07 1.55 -3.27
C LYS A 34 -9.92 2.96 -3.82
N GLU A 35 -10.83 3.40 -4.67
CA GLU A 35 -10.83 4.78 -5.17
C GLU A 35 -11.07 5.79 -4.03
N GLN A 36 -11.90 5.47 -3.04
CA GLN A 36 -12.10 6.33 -1.88
C GLN A 36 -10.84 6.46 -1.03
N VAL A 37 -10.14 5.35 -0.75
CA VAL A 37 -8.86 5.36 -0.02
C VAL A 37 -7.81 6.16 -0.81
N ALA A 38 -7.66 5.89 -2.10
CA ALA A 38 -6.74 6.63 -2.98
C ALA A 38 -7.05 8.13 -3.01
N ALA A 39 -8.33 8.51 -3.09
CA ALA A 39 -8.76 9.91 -3.07
C ALA A 39 -8.50 10.60 -1.72
N ILE A 40 -8.64 9.88 -0.60
CA ILE A 40 -8.29 10.39 0.74
C ILE A 40 -6.79 10.66 0.81
N LEU A 41 -5.94 9.69 0.44
CA LEU A 41 -4.49 9.86 0.47
C LEU A 41 -4.05 11.01 -0.44
N GLN A 42 -4.61 11.10 -1.65
CA GLN A 42 -4.31 12.16 -2.61
C GLN A 42 -4.66 13.55 -2.06
N ARG A 43 -5.83 13.70 -1.46
CA ARG A 43 -6.27 14.96 -0.86
C ARG A 43 -5.45 15.35 0.36
N CYS A 44 -5.01 14.37 1.14
CA CYS A 44 -4.30 14.57 2.40
C CYS A 44 -2.77 14.44 2.26
N THR A 45 -2.21 14.40 1.05
CA THR A 45 -0.77 14.22 0.83
C THR A 45 0.08 15.23 1.62
N CYS A 46 -0.32 16.51 1.64
CA CYS A 46 0.39 17.54 2.40
C CYS A 46 0.36 17.26 3.91
N ASP A 47 -0.79 16.89 4.45
CA ASP A 47 -0.96 16.58 5.88
C ASP A 47 -0.17 15.33 6.29
N ILE A 48 -0.11 14.31 5.41
CA ILE A 48 0.70 13.10 5.62
C ILE A 48 2.18 13.46 5.71
N ILE A 49 2.68 14.29 4.80
CA ILE A 49 4.08 14.72 4.77
C ILE A 49 4.41 15.57 6.01
N GLU A 50 3.52 16.46 6.42
CA GLU A 50 3.70 17.29 7.61
C GLU A 50 3.73 16.45 8.90
N ASP A 51 2.81 15.47 9.05
CA ASP A 51 2.79 14.56 10.18
C ASP A 51 4.06 13.69 10.22
N TRP A 52 4.45 13.11 9.09
CA TRP A 52 5.71 12.38 8.96
C TRP A 52 6.91 13.24 9.36
N LEU A 53 7.02 14.47 8.84
CA LEU A 53 8.12 15.39 9.15
C LEU A 53 8.16 15.72 10.65
N GLY A 54 7.00 15.92 11.27
CA GLY A 54 6.88 16.13 12.72
C GLY A 54 7.41 14.94 13.53
N ARG A 55 7.22 13.71 13.05
CA ARG A 55 7.75 12.48 13.67
C ARG A 55 9.25 12.35 13.47
N VAL A 56 9.75 12.63 12.27
CA VAL A 56 11.20 12.65 11.98
C VAL A 56 11.92 13.62 12.89
N LYS A 57 11.40 14.84 13.08
CA LYS A 57 11.98 15.84 13.98
C LYS A 57 12.01 15.42 15.44
N LYS A 58 11.12 14.54 15.88
CA LYS A 58 11.09 13.96 17.23
C LYS A 58 12.04 12.75 17.37
N SER A 59 12.40 12.10 16.28
CA SER A 59 13.33 10.97 16.29
C SER A 59 14.77 11.47 16.50
N LYS A 60 15.40 11.07 17.59
CA LYS A 60 16.80 11.44 17.89
C LYS A 60 17.76 10.97 16.80
N GLU A 61 17.53 9.77 16.28
CA GLU A 61 18.36 9.15 15.25
C GLU A 61 18.25 9.89 13.92
N LEU A 62 17.04 10.10 13.39
CA LEU A 62 16.82 10.74 12.10
C LEU A 62 17.15 12.24 12.16
N ASN A 63 16.89 12.89 13.28
CA ASN A 63 17.19 14.31 13.47
C ASN A 63 18.68 14.60 13.70
N ALA A 64 19.50 13.58 13.95
CA ALA A 64 20.95 13.71 14.05
C ALA A 64 21.59 14.08 12.68
N VAL A 65 20.94 13.74 11.57
CA VAL A 65 21.35 14.20 10.24
C VAL A 65 20.81 15.60 10.00
N THR A 66 21.69 16.56 9.81
CA THR A 66 21.33 17.96 9.59
C THR A 66 20.86 18.15 8.15
N LEU A 67 19.55 18.28 7.96
CA LEU A 67 18.88 18.49 6.68
C LEU A 67 17.78 19.53 6.82
N THR A 68 17.53 20.30 5.76
CA THR A 68 16.35 21.16 5.68
C THR A 68 15.07 20.33 5.53
N ASP A 69 13.92 20.93 5.73
CA ASP A 69 12.62 20.25 5.55
C ASP A 69 12.42 19.81 4.10
N GLU A 70 12.85 20.63 3.12
CA GLU A 70 12.79 20.32 1.70
C GLU A 70 13.69 19.13 1.33
N GLU A 71 14.91 19.07 1.88
CA GLU A 71 15.82 17.93 1.66
C GLU A 71 15.26 16.65 2.28
N ARG A 72 14.54 16.74 3.40
CA ARG A 72 13.89 15.61 4.03
C ARG A 72 12.71 15.09 3.21
N THR A 73 11.85 15.98 2.73
CA THR A 73 10.56 15.63 2.11
C THR A 73 10.66 15.38 0.60
N GLY A 74 11.77 15.69 -0.06
CA GLY A 74 11.90 15.83 -1.51
C GLY A 74 11.32 14.70 -2.38
N TYR A 75 11.34 13.44 -1.93
CA TYR A 75 10.78 12.30 -2.69
C TYR A 75 9.44 11.80 -2.15
N LEU A 76 8.99 12.23 -0.98
CA LEU A 76 7.76 11.74 -0.37
C LEU A 76 6.52 11.92 -1.23
N PRO A 77 6.30 13.08 -1.89
CA PRO A 77 5.15 13.24 -2.78
C PRO A 77 5.08 12.15 -3.84
N LYS A 78 6.22 11.81 -4.46
CA LYS A 78 6.29 10.79 -5.52
C LYS A 78 6.07 9.38 -4.98
N LEU A 79 6.59 9.06 -3.79
CA LEU A 79 6.35 7.77 -3.14
C LEU A 79 4.87 7.59 -2.80
N ILE A 80 4.20 8.65 -2.34
CA ILE A 80 2.76 8.65 -2.08
C ILE A 80 1.97 8.55 -3.39
N ASP A 81 2.41 9.23 -4.45
CA ASP A 81 1.76 9.13 -5.77
C ASP A 81 1.85 7.70 -6.33
N ASP A 82 3.01 7.03 -6.23
CA ASP A 82 3.18 5.63 -6.64
C ASP A 82 2.22 4.71 -5.86
N LEU A 83 2.09 4.91 -4.54
CA LEU A 83 1.14 4.21 -3.69
C LEU A 83 -0.32 4.44 -4.13
N ILE A 84 -0.70 5.67 -4.45
CA ILE A 84 -2.04 6.03 -4.93
C ILE A 84 -2.34 5.33 -6.26
N VAL A 85 -1.37 5.28 -7.18
CA VAL A 85 -1.48 4.54 -8.45
C VAL A 85 -1.71 3.07 -8.16
N ARG A 86 -0.93 2.47 -7.27
CA ARG A 86 -1.04 1.05 -6.88
C ARG A 86 -2.40 0.70 -6.29
N LEU A 87 -2.97 1.57 -5.46
CA LEU A 87 -4.33 1.40 -4.91
C LEU A 87 -5.42 1.41 -5.99
N ARG A 88 -5.22 2.14 -7.09
CA ARG A 88 -6.17 2.24 -8.20
C ARG A 88 -6.07 1.07 -9.18
N GLU A 89 -4.98 0.33 -9.16
CA GLU A 89 -4.84 -0.85 -10.01
C GLU A 89 -5.85 -1.93 -9.63
N PRO A 90 -6.44 -2.64 -10.62
CA PRO A 90 -7.29 -3.79 -10.34
C PRO A 90 -6.49 -4.87 -9.62
N ASN A 91 -7.13 -5.57 -8.68
CA ASN A 91 -6.53 -6.73 -8.00
C ASN A 91 -6.10 -7.78 -9.02
N THR A 92 -4.85 -7.74 -9.40
CA THR A 92 -4.19 -8.91 -9.99
C THR A 92 -3.71 -9.75 -8.82
N THR A 93 -3.97 -11.05 -8.84
CA THR A 93 -3.59 -11.97 -7.76
C THR A 93 -2.11 -11.80 -7.46
N ALA A 94 -1.74 -11.79 -6.17
CA ALA A 94 -0.38 -11.54 -5.68
C ALA A 94 0.71 -12.44 -6.29
N GLU A 95 0.33 -13.47 -7.04
CA GLU A 95 1.23 -14.42 -7.72
C GLU A 95 1.70 -13.95 -9.12
N GLU A 96 1.11 -12.90 -9.70
CA GLU A 96 1.35 -12.52 -11.11
C GLU A 96 2.10 -11.19 -11.30
N ILE A 97 2.42 -10.45 -10.25
CA ILE A 97 3.07 -9.14 -10.41
C ILE A 97 4.39 -9.12 -9.65
N GLU A 98 5.51 -9.14 -10.40
CA GLU A 98 6.72 -8.53 -9.86
C GLU A 98 6.38 -7.08 -9.43
N PRO A 99 6.76 -6.66 -8.21
CA PRO A 99 6.45 -5.31 -7.75
C PRO A 99 6.97 -4.31 -8.77
N ALA A 100 6.09 -3.44 -9.25
CA ALA A 100 6.44 -2.43 -10.23
C ALA A 100 7.63 -1.63 -9.71
N ARG A 101 8.63 -1.42 -10.57
CA ARG A 101 9.83 -0.67 -10.17
C ARG A 101 9.46 0.80 -9.96
N SER A 102 9.51 1.26 -8.72
CA SER A 102 9.38 2.66 -8.39
C SER A 102 10.72 3.40 -8.60
N GLU A 103 10.77 4.25 -9.61
CA GLU A 103 11.94 5.11 -9.81
C GLU A 103 12.11 6.10 -8.66
N ALA A 104 11.01 6.53 -8.03
CA ALA A 104 11.03 7.40 -6.86
C ALA A 104 11.69 6.70 -5.66
N ALA A 105 11.36 5.43 -5.40
CA ALA A 105 11.97 4.65 -4.32
C ALA A 105 13.48 4.45 -4.54
N VAL A 106 13.89 4.11 -5.76
CA VAL A 106 15.30 3.98 -6.12
C VAL A 106 16.05 5.31 -5.94
N ALA A 107 15.47 6.42 -6.39
CA ALA A 107 16.08 7.75 -6.24
C ALA A 107 16.13 8.17 -4.77
N HIS A 108 15.08 7.89 -4.00
CA HIS A 108 15.01 8.14 -2.56
C HIS A 108 16.15 7.42 -1.80
N GLY A 109 16.36 6.12 -2.07
CA GLY A 109 17.43 5.35 -1.43
C GLY A 109 18.82 5.91 -1.72
N LYS A 110 19.08 6.32 -2.98
CA LYS A 110 20.35 6.97 -3.36
C LYS A 110 20.54 8.31 -2.65
N MET A 111 19.48 9.12 -2.60
CA MET A 111 19.50 10.43 -1.94
C MET A 111 19.76 10.25 -0.43
N ARG A 112 19.03 9.38 0.26
CA ARG A 112 19.22 9.13 1.69
C ARG A 112 20.64 8.71 2.02
N ARG A 113 21.24 7.87 1.16
CA ARG A 113 22.65 7.53 1.30
C ARG A 113 23.56 8.74 1.21
N SER A 114 23.39 9.60 0.19
CA SER A 114 24.21 10.81 0.03
C SER A 114 24.04 11.78 1.21
N GLN A 115 22.90 11.75 1.88
CA GLN A 115 22.61 12.50 3.09
C GLN A 115 23.18 11.87 4.37
N GLY A 116 23.81 10.69 4.29
CA GLY A 116 24.42 10.02 5.44
C GLY A 116 23.48 9.11 6.23
N TYR A 117 22.32 8.76 5.69
CA TYR A 117 21.42 7.78 6.31
C TYR A 117 22.04 6.39 6.31
N SER A 118 21.95 5.69 7.44
CA SER A 118 22.17 4.25 7.52
C SER A 118 20.95 3.48 6.99
N LEU A 119 21.13 2.17 6.72
CA LEU A 119 19.98 1.31 6.37
C LEU A 119 18.94 1.27 7.49
N GLY A 120 19.38 1.25 8.77
CA GLY A 120 18.46 1.30 9.92
C GLY A 120 17.64 2.59 9.94
N MET A 121 18.25 3.72 9.63
CA MET A 121 17.55 5.00 9.49
C MET A 121 16.55 5.00 8.35
N LEU A 122 16.87 4.36 7.22
CA LEU A 122 15.96 4.25 6.08
C LEU A 122 14.73 3.41 6.44
N VAL A 123 14.89 2.30 7.15
CA VAL A 123 13.78 1.49 7.68
C VAL A 123 12.93 2.30 8.65
N HIS A 124 13.55 3.06 9.56
CA HIS A 124 12.83 3.90 10.51
C HIS A 124 12.03 5.01 9.80
N ASP A 125 12.63 5.63 8.80
CA ASP A 125 12.04 6.67 7.95
C ASP A 125 10.76 6.17 7.24
N SER A 126 10.85 5.01 6.59
CA SER A 126 9.72 4.32 5.93
C SER A 126 8.60 3.97 6.93
N ARG A 127 8.95 3.43 8.10
CA ARG A 127 7.96 3.12 9.13
C ARG A 127 7.20 4.35 9.64
N LEU A 128 7.86 5.50 9.75
CA LEU A 128 7.19 6.75 10.13
C LEU A 128 6.20 7.21 9.04
N LEU A 129 6.52 6.98 7.77
CA LEU A 129 5.61 7.25 6.66
C LEU A 129 4.38 6.33 6.74
N GLU A 130 4.58 5.04 6.94
CA GLU A 130 3.49 4.07 7.11
C GLU A 130 2.54 4.47 8.24
N VAL A 131 3.08 4.87 9.40
CA VAL A 131 2.26 5.36 10.52
C VAL A 131 1.46 6.61 10.13
N ALA A 132 2.05 7.57 9.43
CA ALA A 132 1.36 8.78 8.99
C ALA A 132 0.21 8.47 8.00
N LEU A 133 0.42 7.50 7.08
CA LEU A 133 -0.60 7.01 6.17
C LEU A 133 -1.77 6.39 6.93
N PHE A 134 -1.51 5.48 7.86
CA PHE A 134 -2.56 4.79 8.63
C PHE A 134 -3.32 5.73 9.56
N GLU A 135 -2.66 6.71 10.18
CA GLU A 135 -3.36 7.73 10.98
C GLU A 135 -4.26 8.61 10.12
N THR A 136 -3.86 8.91 8.88
CA THR A 136 -4.70 9.63 7.93
C THR A 136 -5.96 8.84 7.60
N LEU A 137 -5.85 7.53 7.37
CA LEU A 137 -7.01 6.66 7.17
C LEU A 137 -7.88 6.61 8.42
N GLN A 138 -7.28 6.47 9.61
CA GLN A 138 -7.99 6.46 10.87
C GLN A 138 -8.82 7.74 11.09
N LYS A 139 -8.29 8.90 10.74
CA LYS A 139 -9.02 10.19 10.82
C LYS A 139 -10.20 10.27 9.85
N ASN A 140 -10.21 9.44 8.79
CA ASN A 140 -11.23 9.43 7.74
C ASN A 140 -12.12 8.18 7.75
N LEU A 141 -12.10 7.36 8.82
CA LEU A 141 -12.84 6.09 8.89
C LEU A 141 -14.34 6.23 8.63
N SER A 142 -14.95 7.37 8.99
CA SER A 142 -16.39 7.60 8.75
C SER A 142 -16.77 7.65 7.27
N ALA A 143 -15.80 7.83 6.39
CA ALA A 143 -15.99 7.88 4.93
C ALA A 143 -15.66 6.53 4.25
N LEU A 144 -15.26 5.50 5.01
CA LEU A 144 -14.77 4.22 4.50
C LEU A 144 -15.66 3.05 4.95
N ASP A 145 -15.79 2.04 4.11
CA ASP A 145 -16.38 0.76 4.50
C ASP A 145 -15.33 -0.09 5.25
N PHE A 146 -15.54 -0.25 6.54
CA PHE A 146 -14.61 -0.96 7.41
C PHE A 146 -14.40 -2.43 7.00
N SER A 147 -15.42 -3.07 6.40
CA SER A 147 -15.33 -4.48 5.98
C SER A 147 -14.31 -4.70 4.85
N LEU A 148 -14.03 -3.67 4.05
CA LEU A 148 -13.11 -3.71 2.92
C LEU A 148 -11.75 -3.06 3.25
N LEU A 149 -11.68 -2.26 4.31
CA LEU A 149 -10.50 -1.45 4.67
C LEU A 149 -9.25 -2.30 4.89
N LEU A 150 -9.39 -3.52 5.44
CA LEU A 150 -8.24 -4.40 5.70
C LEU A 150 -7.48 -4.74 4.42
N SER A 151 -8.20 -4.98 3.31
CA SER A 151 -7.56 -5.24 2.00
C SER A 151 -6.75 -4.04 1.51
N ASP A 152 -7.27 -2.83 1.72
CA ASP A 152 -6.57 -1.60 1.30
C ASP A 152 -5.35 -1.33 2.18
N VAL A 153 -5.45 -1.58 3.49
CA VAL A 153 -4.32 -1.51 4.43
C VAL A 153 -3.22 -2.50 4.04
N MET A 154 -3.58 -3.73 3.64
CA MET A 154 -2.60 -4.71 3.15
C MET A 154 -1.92 -4.23 1.86
N THR A 155 -2.65 -3.63 0.92
CA THR A 155 -2.08 -3.06 -0.31
C THR A 155 -1.11 -1.91 0.01
N ILE A 156 -1.44 -1.05 0.98
CA ILE A 156 -0.57 0.06 1.41
C ILE A 156 0.70 -0.48 2.05
N ALA A 157 0.60 -1.45 2.96
CA ALA A 157 1.74 -2.03 3.64
C ALA A 157 2.69 -2.73 2.63
N ASP A 158 2.14 -3.50 1.69
CA ASP A 158 2.89 -4.18 0.63
C ASP A 158 3.65 -3.19 -0.26
N GLU A 159 3.00 -2.10 -0.68
CA GLU A 159 3.66 -1.08 -1.49
C GLU A 159 4.75 -0.33 -0.71
N VAL A 160 4.52 0.02 0.55
CA VAL A 160 5.54 0.67 1.40
C VAL A 160 6.74 -0.25 1.60
N ASP A 161 6.54 -1.54 1.83
CA ASP A 161 7.61 -2.54 1.94
C ASP A 161 8.37 -2.73 0.61
N SER A 162 7.66 -2.73 -0.51
CA SER A 162 8.24 -2.79 -1.85
C SER A 162 9.14 -1.57 -2.12
N GLN A 163 8.65 -0.37 -1.84
CA GLN A 163 9.41 0.88 -1.98
C GLN A 163 10.65 0.88 -1.07
N LEU A 164 10.50 0.44 0.18
CA LEU A 164 11.62 0.30 1.11
C LEU A 164 12.68 -0.67 0.58
N THR A 165 12.26 -1.83 0.10
CA THR A 165 13.17 -2.85 -0.48
C THR A 165 13.97 -2.28 -1.65
N GLN A 166 13.32 -1.55 -2.57
CA GLN A 166 13.96 -0.90 -3.71
C GLN A 166 14.91 0.23 -3.28
N ALA A 167 14.50 1.02 -2.29
CA ALA A 167 15.35 2.07 -1.71
C ALA A 167 16.59 1.49 -1.03
N MET A 168 16.45 0.41 -0.25
CA MET A 168 17.57 -0.30 0.37
C MET A 168 18.52 -0.90 -0.67
N GLY A 169 17.99 -1.53 -1.72
CA GLY A 169 18.77 -2.06 -2.83
C GLY A 169 19.62 -0.98 -3.49
N SER A 170 19.03 0.19 -3.80
CA SER A 170 19.74 1.30 -4.41
C SER A 170 20.74 1.99 -3.45
N HIS A 171 20.45 2.00 -2.16
CA HIS A 171 21.34 2.50 -1.13
C HIS A 171 22.63 1.67 -1.03
N THR A 172 22.60 0.36 -1.30
CA THR A 172 23.73 -0.56 -1.13
C THR A 172 24.61 -0.73 -2.37
N VAL A 173 24.07 -0.56 -3.59
CA VAL A 173 24.75 -0.87 -4.87
C VAL A 173 26.07 -0.11 -5.06
N VAL A 174 26.23 1.10 -4.51
CA VAL A 174 27.45 1.89 -4.68
C VAL A 174 28.65 1.34 -3.88
N GLN A 175 28.43 0.47 -2.86
CA GLN A 175 29.55 -0.12 -2.12
C GLN A 175 30.36 -1.11 -2.95
N LYS A 176 29.77 -1.75 -3.98
CA LYS A 176 30.49 -2.72 -4.83
C LYS A 176 31.40 -2.06 -5.87
N GLN A 177 31.17 -0.81 -6.24
CA GLN A 177 31.99 -0.11 -7.25
C GLN A 177 33.22 0.58 -6.67
N VAL A 178 33.30 0.79 -5.35
CA VAL A 178 34.46 1.40 -4.67
C VAL A 178 35.49 0.33 -4.22
N ALA A 179 35.08 -0.94 -4.21
CA ALA A 179 35.93 -2.06 -3.75
C ALA A 179 36.57 -2.86 -4.92
N ALA A 180 36.42 -2.45 -6.18
CA ALA A 180 37.02 -3.01 -7.37
C ALA A 180 38.03 -2.02 -8.01
#